data_aa9c63e7a1a1c0c8da2f96e5700f306e
#
_entry.id   aa9c63e7a1a1c0c8da2f96e5700f306e
#
_cell.length_a   1.000
_cell.length_b   1.000
_cell.length_c   1.000
_cell.angle_alpha   90.00
_cell.angle_beta   90.00
_cell.angle_gamma   90.00
#
_symmetry.space_group_name_H-M   'P 1'
#
loop_
_entity.id
_entity.type
_entity.pdbx_description
1 polymer ?
#
loop_
_entity_poly.entity_id
_entity_poly.type
_entity_poly.pdbx_seq_one_letter_code
_entity_poly.pdbx_strand_id
1 'polypeptide(L)'
;MQNSLFPPLLLHLPLVNALAAVHNLSADILVVGAGSAGLTAAVQAAEKGKKVILLEKNLGVGGSSQFAEGLFAVGSEWNRLRSDPLTKEEAFKTLMEKHGYVIDAAKTKDYVEGSAENISWLAGHGIKFEVVRMTPWEAATWHVISDYKGTNHGAGLIKGLKDAADKAGVETKLGTPATELILNKEGAVVGAKAADKKGNTYTISAKAVILATGGFGDDPQKVKNWAHRDPEGWKSSVPIGKTGDGIVMATKAGAAMGNVSFVQHLGTEGKGIKFLGNLYATSWQPSALWVNCDGNRFSNEDVAFSFAQAANAIYAQPHHYGWSIFDDSQVQYMMKKGVDSGIGVLVPVGQKLPNLQKEIDDAVAVKSDGFKTADSVAQLAKELGVPEANLQKAVEQYNKACEVGHDGEYYKEKTYLRPLNTKKLYAIKLKAYFFSSYGGLNTNRKHQVLDKNNKPIKGLYATGLEVSDMVGPTYSTWSSGHAFGFASYSGRHAALNAIDEMK
;
A
#
# COMPACT_ATOMS: atom_id res chain seq x y z
N MET A 1 27.97 -67.97 -19.19
CA MET A 1 28.08 -68.11 -17.72
C MET A 1 27.17 -67.00 -17.15
N GLN A 2 26.30 -67.38 -16.27
CA GLN A 2 25.03 -66.84 -15.84
C GLN A 2 25.02 -65.41 -15.45
N ASN A 3 24.12 -64.66 -16.08
CA ASN A 3 23.59 -63.31 -15.62
C ASN A 3 22.53 -63.56 -14.56
N SER A 4 22.73 -63.05 -13.36
CA SER A 4 21.70 -62.95 -12.33
C SER A 4 21.12 -61.57 -12.31
N LEU A 5 19.90 -61.37 -12.86
CA LEU A 5 19.03 -60.24 -12.74
C LEU A 5 18.30 -60.29 -11.40
N PHE A 6 18.55 -59.30 -10.52
CA PHE A 6 17.64 -58.98 -9.40
C PHE A 6 16.79 -57.75 -9.80
N PRO A 7 15.46 -57.80 -9.66
CA PRO A 7 14.63 -56.63 -9.87
C PRO A 7 14.71 -55.69 -8.65
N PRO A 8 14.60 -54.37 -8.84
CA PRO A 8 14.59 -53.44 -7.71
C PRO A 8 13.30 -53.56 -6.91
N LEU A 9 13.46 -53.78 -5.62
CA LEU A 9 12.38 -53.80 -4.63
C LEU A 9 11.85 -52.36 -4.50
N LEU A 10 10.72 -52.02 -5.13
CA LEU A 10 9.97 -50.78 -4.90
C LEU A 10 9.30 -50.89 -3.52
N LEU A 11 9.91 -50.29 -2.51
CA LEU A 11 9.30 -50.04 -1.22
C LEU A 11 8.16 -49.01 -1.42
N HIS A 12 6.95 -49.51 -1.54
CA HIS A 12 5.74 -48.72 -1.38
C HIS A 12 5.62 -48.38 0.10
N LEU A 13 6.15 -47.21 0.52
CA LEU A 13 5.76 -46.62 1.78
C LEU A 13 4.29 -46.18 1.65
N PRO A 14 3.38 -46.64 2.52
CA PRO A 14 2.02 -46.16 2.51
C PRO A 14 2.05 -44.63 2.85
N LEU A 15 1.49 -43.80 1.98
CA LEU A 15 1.11 -42.43 2.33
C LEU A 15 0.09 -42.56 3.46
N VAL A 16 0.51 -42.42 4.70
CA VAL A 16 -0.39 -42.23 5.83
C VAL A 16 -0.99 -40.86 5.63
N ASN A 17 -2.16 -40.78 5.01
CA ASN A 17 -3.01 -39.58 5.07
C ASN A 17 -3.34 -39.40 6.53
N ALA A 18 -2.66 -38.46 7.21
CA ALA A 18 -3.04 -38.03 8.53
C ALA A 18 -4.49 -37.52 8.45
N LEU A 19 -5.39 -38.16 9.20
CA LEU A 19 -6.79 -37.71 9.28
C LEU A 19 -6.80 -36.25 9.75
N ALA A 20 -7.56 -35.41 9.04
CA ALA A 20 -7.75 -34.01 9.40
C ALA A 20 -8.28 -33.89 10.84
N ALA A 21 -7.57 -33.14 11.67
CA ALA A 21 -7.93 -32.97 13.08
C ALA A 21 -8.94 -31.83 13.26
N VAL A 22 -9.85 -32.01 14.22
CA VAL A 22 -10.78 -30.97 14.66
C VAL A 22 -10.29 -30.40 15.99
N HIS A 23 -10.04 -29.09 16.05
CA HIS A 23 -9.55 -28.38 17.22
C HIS A 23 -10.61 -27.42 17.77
N ASN A 24 -10.94 -27.55 19.05
CA ASN A 24 -11.76 -26.59 19.77
C ASN A 24 -10.84 -25.77 20.68
N LEU A 25 -10.75 -24.48 20.43
CA LEU A 25 -9.87 -23.54 21.12
C LEU A 25 -10.68 -22.45 21.80
N SER A 26 -10.07 -21.77 22.77
CA SER A 26 -10.67 -20.60 23.41
C SER A 26 -9.63 -19.53 23.68
N ALA A 27 -10.02 -18.26 23.53
CA ALA A 27 -9.24 -17.08 23.85
C ALA A 27 -10.12 -16.02 24.50
N ASP A 28 -9.53 -15.00 25.11
CA ASP A 28 -10.27 -13.78 25.44
C ASP A 28 -10.48 -12.96 24.16
N ILE A 29 -9.42 -12.82 23.36
CA ILE A 29 -9.45 -12.08 22.10
C ILE A 29 -8.88 -12.97 20.98
N LEU A 30 -9.66 -13.09 19.91
CA LEU A 30 -9.24 -13.69 18.65
C LEU A 30 -8.91 -12.56 17.66
N VAL A 31 -7.67 -12.52 17.16
CA VAL A 31 -7.24 -11.60 16.13
C VAL A 31 -7.11 -12.33 14.80
N VAL A 32 -7.68 -11.79 13.72
CA VAL A 32 -7.66 -12.40 12.40
C VAL A 32 -6.86 -11.52 11.43
N GLY A 33 -5.71 -12.01 11.02
CA GLY A 33 -4.73 -11.32 10.19
C GLY A 33 -3.52 -10.82 11.00
N ALA A 34 -2.30 -11.15 10.55
CA ALA A 34 -1.05 -10.81 11.24
C ALA A 34 -0.23 -9.73 10.50
N GLY A 35 -0.90 -8.72 9.93
CA GLY A 35 -0.31 -7.46 9.52
C GLY A 35 -0.03 -6.56 10.72
N SER A 36 0.39 -5.31 10.49
CA SER A 36 0.64 -4.35 11.58
C SER A 36 -0.55 -4.19 12.51
N ALA A 37 -1.77 -4.05 11.98
CA ALA A 37 -2.99 -3.91 12.78
C ALA A 37 -3.24 -5.10 13.70
N GLY A 38 -3.12 -6.33 13.18
CA GLY A 38 -3.34 -7.53 13.98
C GLY A 38 -2.23 -7.77 15.00
N LEU A 39 -0.97 -7.56 14.63
CA LEU A 39 0.14 -7.71 15.56
C LEU A 39 0.06 -6.70 16.71
N THR A 40 -0.25 -5.42 16.43
CA THR A 40 -0.41 -4.41 17.49
C THR A 40 -1.61 -4.70 18.39
N ALA A 41 -2.73 -5.19 17.83
CA ALA A 41 -3.88 -5.62 18.61
C ALA A 41 -3.52 -6.80 19.53
N ALA A 42 -2.82 -7.80 19.00
CA ALA A 42 -2.44 -8.98 19.74
C ALA A 42 -1.45 -8.67 20.89
N VAL A 43 -0.40 -7.88 20.59
CA VAL A 43 0.58 -7.44 21.60
C VAL A 43 -0.12 -6.63 22.69
N GLN A 44 -0.90 -5.61 22.31
CA GLN A 44 -1.58 -4.75 23.29
C GLN A 44 -2.54 -5.54 24.18
N ALA A 45 -3.27 -6.51 23.64
CA ALA A 45 -4.16 -7.35 24.41
C ALA A 45 -3.40 -8.28 25.37
N ALA A 46 -2.34 -8.93 24.89
CA ALA A 46 -1.52 -9.82 25.70
C ALA A 46 -0.82 -9.08 26.85
N GLU A 47 -0.30 -7.87 26.62
CA GLU A 47 0.28 -6.99 27.65
C GLU A 47 -0.73 -6.60 28.75
N LYS A 48 -2.03 -6.60 28.42
CA LYS A 48 -3.13 -6.41 29.37
C LYS A 48 -3.60 -7.72 30.02
N GLY A 49 -2.81 -8.80 29.89
CA GLY A 49 -3.07 -10.09 30.56
C GLY A 49 -4.20 -10.90 29.90
N LYS A 50 -4.56 -10.63 28.63
CA LYS A 50 -5.59 -11.38 27.92
C LYS A 50 -4.97 -12.57 27.19
N LYS A 51 -5.68 -13.69 27.15
CA LYS A 51 -5.33 -14.84 26.30
C LYS A 51 -5.68 -14.50 24.86
N VAL A 52 -4.67 -14.48 23.97
CA VAL A 52 -4.82 -14.09 22.58
C VAL A 52 -4.45 -15.23 21.65
N ILE A 53 -5.31 -15.48 20.65
CA ILE A 53 -5.01 -16.31 19.48
C ILE A 53 -4.97 -15.36 18.27
N LEU A 54 -3.89 -15.46 17.46
CA LEU A 54 -3.68 -14.70 16.25
C LEU A 54 -3.65 -15.66 15.05
N LEU A 55 -4.58 -15.49 14.09
CA LEU A 55 -4.65 -16.26 12.86
C LEU A 55 -4.02 -15.48 11.71
N GLU A 56 -3.23 -16.17 10.90
CA GLU A 56 -2.70 -15.63 9.63
C GLU A 56 -2.85 -16.70 8.53
N LYS A 57 -3.41 -16.29 7.38
CA LYS A 57 -3.62 -17.20 6.25
C LYS A 57 -2.34 -17.56 5.49
N ASN A 58 -1.35 -16.68 5.50
CA ASN A 58 -0.03 -16.91 4.92
C ASN A 58 0.89 -17.67 5.89
N LEU A 59 2.00 -18.19 5.36
CA LEU A 59 3.02 -18.88 6.15
C LEU A 59 3.98 -17.92 6.88
N GLY A 60 3.77 -16.61 6.74
CA GLY A 60 4.54 -15.56 7.40
C GLY A 60 3.64 -14.39 7.81
N VAL A 61 4.06 -13.67 8.84
CA VAL A 61 3.39 -12.45 9.30
C VAL A 61 3.80 -11.23 8.48
N GLY A 62 3.03 -10.14 8.56
CA GLY A 62 3.40 -8.81 8.05
C GLY A 62 2.44 -8.24 7.01
N GLY A 63 1.82 -9.08 6.17
CA GLY A 63 0.90 -8.58 5.15
C GLY A 63 1.50 -7.45 4.32
N SER A 64 0.69 -6.46 3.93
CA SER A 64 1.17 -5.28 3.19
C SER A 64 2.10 -4.38 4.02
N SER A 65 2.03 -4.46 5.35
CA SER A 65 2.81 -3.62 6.24
C SER A 65 4.32 -3.86 6.14
N GLN A 66 4.77 -5.06 5.76
CA GLN A 66 6.19 -5.35 5.57
C GLN A 66 6.84 -4.58 4.39
N PHE A 67 6.03 -4.06 3.47
CA PHE A 67 6.47 -3.29 2.30
C PHE A 67 6.32 -1.77 2.50
N ALA A 68 5.82 -1.33 3.65
CA ALA A 68 5.71 0.08 4.00
C ALA A 68 7.04 0.62 4.53
N GLU A 69 7.21 1.94 4.50
CA GLU A 69 8.45 2.58 4.92
C GLU A 69 8.34 3.23 6.31
N GLY A 70 7.20 3.82 6.61
CA GLY A 70 7.01 4.52 7.88
C GLY A 70 5.56 4.89 8.14
N LEU A 71 5.32 5.46 9.32
CA LEU A 71 4.02 5.78 9.87
C LEU A 71 3.80 7.29 9.93
N PHE A 72 2.56 7.73 9.67
CA PHE A 72 2.16 9.11 9.93
C PHE A 72 1.97 9.33 11.44
N ALA A 73 2.58 10.40 11.96
CA ALA A 73 2.28 10.91 13.29
C ALA A 73 2.62 12.40 13.40
N VAL A 74 2.00 13.06 14.38
CA VAL A 74 2.17 14.50 14.65
C VAL A 74 2.39 14.75 16.14
N GLY A 75 3.35 15.62 16.46
CA GLY A 75 3.65 16.02 17.84
C GLY A 75 4.40 14.95 18.63
N SER A 76 5.07 14.01 17.97
CA SER A 76 5.93 13.03 18.58
C SER A 76 7.23 13.67 19.12
N GLU A 77 8.02 12.92 19.88
CA GLU A 77 9.35 13.32 20.29
C GLU A 77 10.25 13.62 19.08
N TRP A 78 10.19 12.79 18.04
CA TRP A 78 10.97 12.97 16.80
C TRP A 78 10.61 14.24 16.04
N ASN A 79 9.30 14.64 16.03
CA ASN A 79 8.87 15.94 15.47
C ASN A 79 9.49 17.09 16.28
N ARG A 80 9.47 17.04 17.60
CA ARG A 80 10.06 18.07 18.47
C ARG A 80 11.57 18.21 18.27
N LEU A 81 12.29 17.09 18.13
CA LEU A 81 13.73 17.10 17.84
C LEU A 81 14.07 17.75 16.48
N ARG A 82 13.14 17.76 15.54
CA ARG A 82 13.27 18.43 14.23
C ARG A 82 12.75 19.87 14.23
N SER A 83 12.26 20.35 15.37
CA SER A 83 11.62 21.68 15.49
C SER A 83 10.49 21.87 14.47
N ASP A 84 9.73 20.81 14.15
CA ASP A 84 8.61 20.86 13.23
C ASP A 84 7.44 21.56 13.92
N PRO A 85 6.93 22.69 13.34
CA PRO A 85 5.91 23.52 13.98
C PRO A 85 4.50 22.94 13.85
N LEU A 86 4.29 21.89 13.06
CA LEU A 86 2.97 21.34 12.76
C LEU A 86 2.24 20.90 14.02
N THR A 87 1.11 21.53 14.30
CA THR A 87 0.23 21.17 15.42
C THR A 87 -0.74 20.04 15.01
N LYS A 88 -1.27 19.33 16.01
CA LYS A 88 -2.32 18.31 15.77
C LYS A 88 -3.61 18.93 15.18
N GLU A 89 -3.93 20.16 15.59
CA GLU A 89 -5.08 20.89 15.05
C GLU A 89 -4.91 21.19 13.56
N GLU A 90 -3.76 21.73 13.16
CA GLU A 90 -3.45 21.98 11.75
C GLU A 90 -3.41 20.69 10.94
N ALA A 91 -2.83 19.63 11.49
CA ALA A 91 -2.80 18.33 10.85
C ALA A 91 -4.21 17.76 10.62
N PHE A 92 -5.09 17.86 11.60
CA PHE A 92 -6.49 17.44 11.47
C PHE A 92 -7.21 18.24 10.38
N LYS A 93 -7.10 19.57 10.39
CA LYS A 93 -7.71 20.44 9.37
C LYS A 93 -7.20 20.10 7.96
N THR A 94 -5.90 19.97 7.83
CA THR A 94 -5.26 19.61 6.54
C THR A 94 -5.73 18.24 6.05
N LEU A 95 -5.83 17.23 6.91
CA LEU A 95 -6.35 15.92 6.54
C LEU A 95 -7.79 16.01 6.03
N MET A 96 -8.66 16.72 6.76
CA MET A 96 -10.06 16.92 6.34
C MET A 96 -10.14 17.58 4.96
N GLU A 97 -9.35 18.65 4.73
CA GLU A 97 -9.30 19.37 3.45
C GLU A 97 -8.74 18.48 2.31
N LYS A 98 -7.60 17.83 2.54
CA LYS A 98 -6.97 16.95 1.53
C LYS A 98 -7.85 15.79 1.10
N HIS A 99 -8.75 15.36 1.96
CA HIS A 99 -9.72 14.30 1.68
C HIS A 99 -11.13 14.83 1.35
N GLY A 100 -11.28 16.14 1.09
CA GLY A 100 -12.55 16.75 0.66
C GLY A 100 -13.68 16.62 1.68
N TYR A 101 -13.37 16.51 2.98
CA TYR A 101 -14.32 16.33 4.09
C TYR A 101 -15.24 15.08 3.96
N VAL A 102 -14.84 14.09 3.16
CA VAL A 102 -15.61 12.82 3.01
C VAL A 102 -15.17 11.70 3.96
N ILE A 103 -14.16 11.96 4.80
CA ILE A 103 -13.66 11.03 5.81
C ILE A 103 -14.33 11.30 7.16
N ASP A 104 -14.30 10.29 8.05
CA ASP A 104 -14.86 10.41 9.40
C ASP A 104 -14.01 11.35 10.26
N ALA A 105 -14.54 12.53 10.54
CA ALA A 105 -13.85 13.57 11.30
C ALA A 105 -13.51 13.11 12.74
N ALA A 106 -14.39 12.35 13.38
CA ALA A 106 -14.18 11.91 14.76
C ALA A 106 -13.07 10.86 14.87
N LYS A 107 -13.07 9.84 14.00
CA LYS A 107 -11.99 8.84 13.92
C LYS A 107 -10.67 9.48 13.49
N THR A 108 -10.70 10.41 12.53
CA THR A 108 -9.50 11.14 12.09
C THR A 108 -8.90 11.97 13.21
N LYS A 109 -9.75 12.66 13.98
CA LYS A 109 -9.29 13.41 15.18
C LYS A 109 -8.65 12.49 16.20
N ASP A 110 -9.30 11.37 16.55
CA ASP A 110 -8.77 10.40 17.51
C ASP A 110 -7.41 9.85 17.05
N TYR A 111 -7.28 9.55 15.77
CA TYR A 111 -6.01 9.07 15.21
C TYR A 111 -4.91 10.13 15.29
N VAL A 112 -5.18 11.38 14.88
CA VAL A 112 -4.19 12.47 14.94
C VAL A 112 -3.75 12.70 16.39
N GLU A 113 -4.71 12.76 17.34
CA GLU A 113 -4.43 12.95 18.76
C GLU A 113 -3.60 11.82 19.36
N GLY A 114 -3.87 10.57 18.99
CA GLY A 114 -3.19 9.38 19.50
C GLY A 114 -1.93 8.98 18.73
N SER A 115 -1.64 9.61 17.58
CA SER A 115 -0.57 9.19 16.67
C SER A 115 0.82 9.22 17.32
N ALA A 116 1.14 10.27 18.06
CA ALA A 116 2.42 10.42 18.76
C ALA A 116 2.63 9.35 19.82
N GLU A 117 1.60 9.08 20.63
CA GLU A 117 1.65 8.03 21.65
C GLU A 117 1.82 6.65 21.04
N ASN A 118 1.18 6.41 19.87
CA ASN A 118 1.36 5.17 19.14
C ASN A 118 2.81 4.95 18.68
N ILE A 119 3.50 5.99 18.19
CA ILE A 119 4.94 5.92 17.85
C ILE A 119 5.77 5.63 19.12
N SER A 120 5.48 6.30 20.24
CA SER A 120 6.19 6.07 21.50
C SER A 120 6.00 4.63 22.00
N TRP A 121 4.80 4.07 21.90
CA TRP A 121 4.53 2.69 22.27
C TRP A 121 5.32 1.70 21.37
N LEU A 122 5.35 1.93 20.06
CA LEU A 122 6.14 1.12 19.12
C LEU A 122 7.64 1.21 19.44
N ALA A 123 8.14 2.41 19.77
CA ALA A 123 9.53 2.61 20.17
C ALA A 123 9.87 1.85 21.48
N GLY A 124 8.91 1.76 22.41
CA GLY A 124 9.03 0.93 23.62
C GLY A 124 9.24 -0.56 23.33
N HIS A 125 8.87 -1.04 22.13
CA HIS A 125 9.14 -2.38 21.63
C HIS A 125 10.44 -2.49 20.84
N GLY A 126 11.34 -1.51 20.96
CA GLY A 126 12.66 -1.50 20.35
C GLY A 126 12.67 -1.08 18.87
N ILE A 127 11.56 -0.56 18.33
CA ILE A 127 11.49 -0.04 16.98
C ILE A 127 12.04 1.37 16.98
N LYS A 128 13.02 1.66 16.11
CA LYS A 128 13.64 2.99 16.01
C LYS A 128 13.11 3.74 14.82
N PHE A 129 12.92 5.04 15.01
CA PHE A 129 12.33 5.93 14.02
C PHE A 129 13.24 7.10 13.68
N GLU A 130 13.11 7.53 12.44
CA GLU A 130 13.57 8.82 11.97
C GLU A 130 12.37 9.54 11.32
N VAL A 131 12.15 10.81 11.65
CA VAL A 131 11.08 11.58 11.02
C VAL A 131 11.62 12.31 9.80
N VAL A 132 10.91 12.17 8.67
CA VAL A 132 11.29 12.75 7.38
C VAL A 132 10.10 13.44 6.72
N ARG A 133 10.40 14.23 5.67
CA ARG A 133 9.43 14.84 4.78
C ARG A 133 9.33 14.00 3.51
N MET A 134 8.14 13.86 2.95
CA MET A 134 7.98 13.26 1.62
C MET A 134 8.57 14.18 0.54
N THR A 135 8.26 15.48 0.63
CA THR A 135 8.80 16.52 -0.24
C THR A 135 9.46 17.62 0.62
N PRO A 136 10.40 18.40 0.08
CA PRO A 136 11.10 19.44 0.86
C PRO A 136 10.20 20.52 1.46
N TRP A 137 9.03 20.75 0.91
CA TRP A 137 8.09 21.81 1.32
C TRP A 137 6.93 21.32 2.20
N GLU A 138 6.79 20.00 2.42
CA GLU A 138 5.77 19.46 3.31
C GLU A 138 6.27 19.35 4.76
N ALA A 139 5.33 19.23 5.70
CA ALA A 139 5.66 18.99 7.10
C ALA A 139 6.31 17.60 7.30
N ALA A 140 7.13 17.46 8.32
CA ALA A 140 7.78 16.20 8.64
C ALA A 140 6.84 15.31 9.48
N THR A 141 5.95 14.59 8.81
CA THR A 141 4.96 13.71 9.45
C THR A 141 5.28 12.23 9.34
N TRP A 142 6.26 11.86 8.50
CA TRP A 142 6.55 10.48 8.16
C TRP A 142 7.65 9.89 9.05
N HIS A 143 7.27 9.01 9.98
CA HIS A 143 8.18 8.31 10.90
C HIS A 143 8.65 7.01 10.26
N VAL A 144 9.80 7.06 9.61
CA VAL A 144 10.42 5.93 8.92
C VAL A 144 11.17 5.06 9.93
N ILE A 145 11.12 3.74 9.74
CA ILE A 145 11.85 2.78 10.58
C ILE A 145 13.34 2.84 10.20
N SER A 146 14.21 3.28 11.11
CA SER A 146 15.61 3.64 10.80
C SER A 146 16.63 2.51 10.93
N ASP A 147 16.37 1.48 11.72
CA ASP A 147 17.34 0.41 12.00
C ASP A 147 17.30 -0.75 11.00
N TYR A 148 16.37 -0.74 10.07
CA TYR A 148 16.22 -1.81 9.11
C TYR A 148 16.98 -1.51 7.82
N LYS A 149 17.86 -2.45 7.40
CA LYS A 149 18.61 -2.31 6.15
C LYS A 149 17.78 -2.80 4.97
N GLY A 150 17.68 -2.00 3.93
CA GLY A 150 16.96 -2.33 2.70
C GLY A 150 15.83 -1.36 2.40
N THR A 151 14.98 -1.72 1.44
CA THR A 151 13.87 -0.89 0.94
C THR A 151 12.54 -1.17 1.63
N ASN A 152 12.48 -2.14 2.54
CA ASN A 152 11.25 -2.58 3.20
C ASN A 152 11.35 -2.33 4.71
N HIS A 153 11.37 -1.08 5.12
CA HIS A 153 11.51 -0.68 6.52
C HIS A 153 10.39 -1.23 7.41
N GLY A 154 9.18 -1.40 6.87
CA GLY A 154 8.05 -2.03 7.54
C GLY A 154 8.33 -3.45 7.99
N ALA A 155 9.20 -4.19 7.31
CA ALA A 155 9.61 -5.52 7.75
C ALA A 155 10.33 -5.49 9.11
N GLY A 156 11.07 -4.41 9.41
CA GLY A 156 11.70 -4.20 10.72
C GLY A 156 10.66 -4.00 11.83
N LEU A 157 9.62 -3.20 11.58
CA LEU A 157 8.50 -3.03 12.51
C LEU A 157 7.76 -4.36 12.74
N ILE A 158 7.47 -5.09 11.67
CA ILE A 158 6.79 -6.39 11.77
C ILE A 158 7.60 -7.39 12.59
N LYS A 159 8.93 -7.42 12.38
CA LYS A 159 9.82 -8.26 13.19
C LYS A 159 9.75 -7.89 14.66
N GLY A 160 9.87 -6.61 15.01
CA GLY A 160 9.78 -6.15 16.39
C GLY A 160 8.45 -6.48 17.05
N LEU A 161 7.33 -6.29 16.35
CA LEU A 161 6.00 -6.66 16.84
C LEU A 161 5.80 -8.17 16.99
N LYS A 162 6.37 -8.98 16.07
CA LYS A 162 6.30 -10.43 16.18
C LYS A 162 7.10 -10.92 17.39
N ASP A 163 8.31 -10.40 17.57
CA ASP A 163 9.12 -10.72 18.76
C ASP A 163 8.39 -10.33 20.07
N ALA A 164 7.71 -9.18 20.10
CA ALA A 164 6.89 -8.74 21.23
C ALA A 164 5.68 -9.66 21.45
N ALA A 165 5.00 -10.08 20.40
CA ALA A 165 3.86 -10.99 20.48
C ALA A 165 4.28 -12.37 21.05
N ASP A 166 5.42 -12.91 20.60
CA ASP A 166 5.96 -14.17 21.08
C ASP A 166 6.33 -14.06 22.58
N LYS A 167 7.04 -12.98 22.95
CA LYS A 167 7.40 -12.71 24.34
C LYS A 167 6.18 -12.55 25.26
N ALA A 168 5.10 -11.99 24.74
CA ALA A 168 3.84 -11.82 25.50
C ALA A 168 2.95 -13.09 25.51
N GLY A 169 3.38 -14.18 24.87
CA GLY A 169 2.67 -15.46 24.85
C GLY A 169 1.46 -15.50 23.91
N VAL A 170 1.45 -14.70 22.84
CA VAL A 170 0.41 -14.77 21.80
C VAL A 170 0.52 -16.08 21.03
N GLU A 171 -0.56 -16.87 21.00
CA GLU A 171 -0.64 -18.10 20.21
C GLU A 171 -0.87 -17.74 18.72
N THR A 172 0.19 -17.71 17.92
CA THR A 172 0.12 -17.41 16.47
C THR A 172 -0.04 -18.67 15.64
N LYS A 173 -1.10 -18.75 14.81
CA LYS A 173 -1.33 -19.84 13.85
C LYS A 173 -1.16 -19.32 12.42
N LEU A 174 -0.05 -19.70 11.80
CA LEU A 174 0.24 -19.40 10.39
C LEU A 174 -0.40 -20.43 9.46
N GLY A 175 -0.63 -20.06 8.20
CA GLY A 175 -1.27 -20.94 7.20
C GLY A 175 -2.70 -21.34 7.59
N THR A 176 -3.35 -20.56 8.45
CA THR A 176 -4.64 -20.89 9.07
C THR A 176 -5.65 -19.75 8.81
N PRO A 177 -6.22 -19.66 7.58
CA PRO A 177 -7.25 -18.69 7.26
C PRO A 177 -8.50 -18.89 8.11
N ALA A 178 -9.03 -17.79 8.68
CA ALA A 178 -10.40 -17.76 9.19
C ALA A 178 -11.38 -17.83 8.02
N THR A 179 -12.46 -18.57 8.20
CA THR A 179 -13.45 -18.86 7.13
C THR A 179 -14.84 -18.34 7.43
N GLU A 180 -15.20 -18.23 8.71
CA GLU A 180 -16.54 -17.85 9.14
C GLU A 180 -16.50 -17.26 10.56
N LEU A 181 -17.32 -16.24 10.83
CA LEU A 181 -17.59 -15.76 12.19
C LEU A 181 -18.67 -16.61 12.86
N ILE A 182 -18.53 -16.88 14.13
CA ILE A 182 -19.50 -17.62 14.94
C ILE A 182 -20.38 -16.62 15.67
N LEU A 183 -21.70 -16.71 15.45
CA LEU A 183 -22.68 -15.87 16.14
C LEU A 183 -23.44 -16.70 17.18
N ASN A 184 -23.78 -16.07 18.29
CA ASN A 184 -24.72 -16.63 19.26
C ASN A 184 -26.18 -16.34 18.83
N LYS A 185 -27.16 -16.79 19.64
CA LYS A 185 -28.59 -16.61 19.32
C LYS A 185 -29.04 -15.15 19.31
N GLU A 186 -28.30 -14.27 19.99
CA GLU A 186 -28.54 -12.83 20.06
C GLU A 186 -27.85 -12.05 18.92
N GLY A 187 -27.15 -12.75 18.01
CA GLY A 187 -26.42 -12.13 16.89
C GLY A 187 -25.08 -11.54 17.27
N ALA A 188 -24.58 -11.76 18.49
CA ALA A 188 -23.25 -11.34 18.88
C ALA A 188 -22.19 -12.30 18.33
N VAL A 189 -21.03 -11.77 17.92
CA VAL A 189 -19.89 -12.57 17.49
C VAL A 189 -19.19 -13.13 18.74
N VAL A 190 -19.05 -14.46 18.76
CA VAL A 190 -18.48 -15.21 19.90
C VAL A 190 -17.29 -16.09 19.50
N GLY A 191 -16.74 -15.87 18.31
CA GLY A 191 -15.59 -16.59 17.79
C GLY A 191 -15.52 -16.64 16.28
N ALA A 192 -14.65 -17.52 15.78
CA ALA A 192 -14.55 -17.82 14.34
C ALA A 192 -14.16 -19.27 14.10
N LYS A 193 -14.47 -19.74 12.88
CA LYS A 193 -13.94 -20.99 12.31
C LYS A 193 -12.74 -20.70 11.44
N ALA A 194 -11.80 -21.65 11.41
CA ALA A 194 -10.62 -21.58 10.55
C ALA A 194 -10.27 -22.98 10.03
N ALA A 195 -9.50 -23.07 8.97
CA ALA A 195 -8.97 -24.33 8.46
C ALA A 195 -7.56 -24.11 7.91
N ASP A 196 -6.67 -25.08 8.10
CA ASP A 196 -5.34 -25.04 7.51
C ASP A 196 -5.24 -25.86 6.20
N LYS A 197 -4.14 -25.71 5.49
CA LYS A 197 -3.89 -26.44 4.22
C LYS A 197 -3.76 -27.96 4.39
N LYS A 198 -3.60 -28.46 5.62
CA LYS A 198 -3.54 -29.89 5.92
C LYS A 198 -4.95 -30.48 6.15
N GLY A 199 -5.97 -29.64 6.09
CA GLY A 199 -7.37 -30.01 6.32
C GLY A 199 -7.79 -29.97 7.79
N ASN A 200 -6.92 -29.60 8.73
CA ASN A 200 -7.33 -29.40 10.11
C ASN A 200 -8.32 -28.24 10.21
N THR A 201 -9.35 -28.42 11.00
CA THR A 201 -10.37 -27.39 11.27
C THR A 201 -10.29 -26.91 12.70
N TYR A 202 -10.58 -25.64 12.89
CA TYR A 202 -10.50 -24.95 14.17
C TYR A 202 -11.83 -24.24 14.43
N THR A 203 -12.42 -24.51 15.59
CA THR A 203 -13.52 -23.75 16.15
C THR A 203 -12.96 -22.97 17.35
N ILE A 204 -12.87 -21.65 17.23
CA ILE A 204 -12.23 -20.81 18.22
C ILE A 204 -13.28 -19.91 18.86
N SER A 205 -13.58 -20.16 20.15
CA SER A 205 -14.46 -19.30 20.93
C SER A 205 -13.68 -18.12 21.48
N ALA A 206 -14.24 -16.92 21.43
CA ALA A 206 -13.61 -15.70 21.95
C ALA A 206 -14.66 -14.70 22.46
N LYS A 207 -14.29 -13.89 23.43
CA LYS A 207 -15.16 -12.82 23.95
C LYS A 207 -15.23 -11.63 22.97
N ALA A 208 -14.15 -11.45 22.18
CA ALA A 208 -14.09 -10.49 21.08
C ALA A 208 -13.27 -11.04 19.92
N VAL A 209 -13.69 -10.69 18.69
CA VAL A 209 -12.96 -10.95 17.44
C VAL A 209 -12.55 -9.62 16.82
N ILE A 210 -11.25 -9.45 16.57
CA ILE A 210 -10.68 -8.28 15.91
C ILE A 210 -10.26 -8.68 14.50
N LEU A 211 -10.96 -8.16 13.50
CA LEU A 211 -10.59 -8.32 12.11
C LEU A 211 -9.44 -7.35 11.78
N ALA A 212 -8.39 -7.87 11.18
CA ALA A 212 -7.18 -7.17 10.75
C ALA A 212 -6.66 -7.77 9.42
N THR A 213 -7.58 -8.25 8.58
CA THR A 213 -7.28 -9.05 7.38
C THR A 213 -6.81 -8.20 6.21
N GLY A 214 -6.86 -6.88 6.34
CA GLY A 214 -6.45 -5.93 5.32
C GLY A 214 -7.47 -5.77 4.19
N GLY A 215 -7.00 -5.26 3.04
CA GLY A 215 -7.86 -4.92 1.92
C GLY A 215 -8.26 -6.09 1.02
N PHE A 216 -8.88 -5.73 -0.12
CA PHE A 216 -9.41 -6.67 -1.13
C PHE A 216 -8.75 -6.52 -2.51
N GLY A 217 -7.70 -5.70 -2.62
CA GLY A 217 -7.16 -5.24 -3.91
C GLY A 217 -6.55 -6.33 -4.82
N ASP A 218 -6.30 -7.54 -4.30
CA ASP A 218 -5.79 -8.65 -5.11
C ASP A 218 -6.92 -9.53 -5.68
N ASP A 219 -8.20 -9.14 -5.45
CA ASP A 219 -9.38 -9.77 -6.06
C ASP A 219 -9.96 -8.83 -7.13
N PRO A 220 -9.72 -9.10 -8.44
CA PRO A 220 -10.18 -8.23 -9.53
C PRO A 220 -11.71 -8.01 -9.56
N GLN A 221 -12.47 -9.02 -9.14
CA GLN A 221 -13.94 -8.89 -9.11
C GLN A 221 -14.39 -7.91 -8.02
N LYS A 222 -13.71 -7.91 -6.86
CA LYS A 222 -14.00 -6.95 -5.80
C LYS A 222 -13.52 -5.55 -6.16
N VAL A 223 -12.38 -5.40 -6.83
CA VAL A 223 -11.94 -4.11 -7.38
C VAL A 223 -12.99 -3.54 -8.33
N LYS A 224 -13.54 -4.37 -9.22
CA LYS A 224 -14.60 -3.96 -10.13
C LYS A 224 -15.92 -3.67 -9.42
N ASN A 225 -16.39 -4.57 -8.55
CA ASN A 225 -17.74 -4.52 -8.00
C ASN A 225 -17.86 -3.60 -6.78
N TRP A 226 -16.83 -3.51 -5.94
CA TRP A 226 -16.88 -2.69 -4.72
C TRP A 226 -16.31 -1.30 -4.92
N ALA A 227 -15.26 -1.18 -5.75
CA ALA A 227 -14.57 0.09 -5.97
C ALA A 227 -14.89 0.73 -7.33
N HIS A 228 -15.66 0.07 -8.20
CA HIS A 228 -16.01 0.55 -9.53
C HIS A 228 -14.81 0.98 -10.37
N ARG A 229 -13.70 0.19 -10.26
CA ARG A 229 -12.47 0.40 -11.03
C ARG A 229 -12.26 -0.75 -12.01
N ASP A 230 -11.73 -0.43 -13.20
CA ASP A 230 -11.28 -1.43 -14.14
C ASP A 230 -9.98 -2.09 -13.63
N PRO A 231 -9.96 -3.40 -13.31
CA PRO A 231 -8.77 -4.05 -12.80
C PRO A 231 -7.62 -4.15 -13.80
N GLU A 232 -7.87 -3.98 -15.11
CA GLU A 232 -6.80 -3.92 -16.10
C GLU A 232 -6.03 -2.60 -16.05
N GLY A 233 -6.71 -1.51 -15.69
CA GLY A 233 -6.12 -0.19 -15.53
C GLY A 233 -5.71 0.17 -14.10
N TRP A 234 -6.11 -0.63 -13.10
CA TRP A 234 -5.93 -0.35 -11.68
C TRP A 234 -5.38 -1.59 -10.97
N LYS A 235 -4.05 -1.70 -10.87
CA LYS A 235 -3.36 -2.95 -10.50
C LYS A 235 -2.73 -2.90 -9.12
N SER A 236 -2.74 -4.03 -8.42
CA SER A 236 -1.98 -4.20 -7.18
C SER A 236 -0.48 -4.31 -7.46
N SER A 237 0.34 -3.48 -6.82
CA SER A 237 1.80 -3.57 -6.87
C SER A 237 2.39 -4.55 -5.86
N VAL A 238 1.58 -4.99 -4.88
CA VAL A 238 1.96 -5.93 -3.83
C VAL A 238 0.92 -7.06 -3.75
N PRO A 239 0.90 -8.01 -4.70
CA PRO A 239 -0.09 -9.10 -4.73
C PRO A 239 0.31 -10.20 -3.74
N ILE A 240 -0.17 -10.11 -2.50
CA ILE A 240 0.10 -11.06 -1.39
C ILE A 240 -1.15 -11.80 -0.91
N GLY A 241 -2.23 -11.78 -1.69
CA GLY A 241 -3.50 -12.43 -1.37
C GLY A 241 -4.45 -11.58 -0.54
N LYS A 242 -4.48 -10.27 -0.75
CA LYS A 242 -5.47 -9.34 -0.15
C LYS A 242 -6.82 -9.51 -0.81
N THR A 243 -7.63 -10.41 -0.29
CA THR A 243 -8.89 -10.85 -0.92
C THR A 243 -10.14 -10.41 -0.18
N GLY A 244 -10.01 -9.54 0.86
CA GLY A 244 -11.14 -8.98 1.60
C GLY A 244 -11.88 -10.00 2.47
N ASP A 245 -11.16 -10.95 3.03
CA ASP A 245 -11.76 -12.08 3.76
C ASP A 245 -12.53 -11.63 4.99
N GLY A 246 -11.99 -10.68 5.79
CA GLY A 246 -12.66 -10.10 6.94
C GLY A 246 -13.92 -9.33 6.56
N ILE A 247 -13.86 -8.56 5.46
CA ILE A 247 -15.03 -7.82 4.96
C ILE A 247 -16.15 -8.80 4.57
N VAL A 248 -15.81 -9.89 3.87
CA VAL A 248 -16.78 -10.93 3.49
C VAL A 248 -17.38 -11.62 4.72
N MET A 249 -16.55 -11.99 5.70
CA MET A 249 -17.03 -12.62 6.94
C MET A 249 -17.95 -11.68 7.73
N ALA A 250 -17.54 -10.42 7.88
CA ALA A 250 -18.31 -9.43 8.63
C ALA A 250 -19.66 -9.11 7.95
N THR A 251 -19.69 -8.96 6.62
CA THR A 251 -20.93 -8.69 5.88
C THR A 251 -21.90 -9.86 5.95
N LYS A 252 -21.41 -11.10 5.96
CA LYS A 252 -22.24 -12.28 6.24
C LYS A 252 -22.79 -12.30 7.66
N ALA A 253 -22.08 -11.70 8.61
CA ALA A 253 -22.54 -11.53 9.99
C ALA A 253 -23.44 -10.28 10.19
N GLY A 254 -23.82 -9.58 9.11
CA GLY A 254 -24.73 -8.43 9.15
C GLY A 254 -24.06 -7.06 9.13
N ALA A 255 -22.72 -6.98 8.98
CA ALA A 255 -22.03 -5.70 8.90
C ALA A 255 -22.44 -4.87 7.68
N ALA A 256 -22.47 -3.55 7.87
CA ALA A 256 -22.61 -2.59 6.79
C ALA A 256 -21.25 -2.39 6.08
N MET A 257 -21.29 -2.38 4.75
CA MET A 257 -20.16 -1.89 3.96
C MET A 257 -20.20 -0.36 3.93
N GLY A 258 -19.01 0.23 4.08
CA GLY A 258 -18.75 1.65 3.90
C GLY A 258 -17.98 1.94 2.62
N ASN A 259 -17.50 3.18 2.49
CA ASN A 259 -16.70 3.62 1.36
C ASN A 259 -15.42 2.81 1.22
N VAL A 260 -14.97 2.69 -0.02
CA VAL A 260 -13.69 2.06 -0.36
C VAL A 260 -12.82 3.05 -1.14
N SER A 261 -11.53 2.96 -0.91
CA SER A 261 -10.50 3.75 -1.58
C SER A 261 -9.24 2.90 -1.80
N PHE A 262 -8.15 3.56 -2.16
CA PHE A 262 -6.87 2.89 -2.38
C PHE A 262 -5.70 3.72 -1.86
N VAL A 263 -4.62 3.06 -1.54
CA VAL A 263 -3.30 3.67 -1.38
C VAL A 263 -2.65 3.60 -2.76
N GLN A 264 -3.14 4.47 -3.66
CA GLN A 264 -2.74 4.46 -5.06
C GLN A 264 -1.42 5.20 -5.31
N HIS A 265 -0.76 4.78 -6.37
CA HIS A 265 0.45 5.45 -6.87
C HIS A 265 0.60 5.26 -8.38
N LEU A 266 1.31 6.19 -9.01
CA LEU A 266 1.76 5.95 -10.38
C LEU A 266 2.85 4.89 -10.39
N GLY A 267 2.94 4.17 -11.49
CA GLY A 267 3.99 3.21 -11.72
C GLY A 267 4.24 3.00 -13.20
N THR A 268 5.10 2.07 -13.50
CA THR A 268 5.41 1.68 -14.87
C THR A 268 5.42 0.17 -14.98
N GLU A 269 5.12 -0.34 -16.15
CA GLU A 269 5.22 -1.76 -16.46
C GLU A 269 6.08 -1.96 -17.70
N GLY A 270 6.73 -3.10 -17.80
CA GLY A 270 7.50 -3.49 -18.95
C GLY A 270 8.60 -4.47 -18.59
N LYS A 271 8.85 -5.39 -19.52
CA LYS A 271 9.92 -6.38 -19.36
C LYS A 271 11.26 -5.64 -19.20
N GLY A 272 12.04 -6.00 -18.21
CA GLY A 272 13.35 -5.40 -17.93
C GLY A 272 13.31 -4.11 -17.10
N ILE A 273 12.14 -3.55 -16.79
CA ILE A 273 12.03 -2.40 -15.88
C ILE A 273 11.94 -2.91 -14.45
N LYS A 274 12.89 -2.51 -13.63
CA LYS A 274 12.95 -2.91 -12.20
C LYS A 274 12.18 -1.92 -11.34
N PHE A 275 11.33 -2.40 -10.45
CA PHE A 275 10.67 -1.56 -9.45
C PHE A 275 11.72 -0.80 -8.62
N LEU A 276 11.55 0.50 -8.48
CA LEU A 276 12.51 1.42 -7.83
C LEU A 276 13.93 1.41 -8.43
N GLY A 277 14.11 0.89 -9.65
CA GLY A 277 15.34 1.03 -10.42
C GLY A 277 15.52 2.45 -10.94
N ASN A 278 16.68 2.73 -11.55
CA ASN A 278 16.98 4.04 -12.11
C ASN A 278 16.04 4.39 -13.27
N LEU A 279 15.78 3.43 -14.17
CA LEU A 279 14.84 3.63 -15.26
C LEU A 279 13.40 3.82 -14.75
N TYR A 280 13.01 3.10 -13.71
CA TYR A 280 11.72 3.32 -13.06
C TYR A 280 11.62 4.75 -12.50
N ALA A 281 12.68 5.26 -11.84
CA ALA A 281 12.71 6.61 -11.27
C ALA A 281 12.60 7.73 -12.31
N THR A 282 12.93 7.49 -13.58
CA THR A 282 12.75 8.49 -14.64
C THR A 282 11.30 8.70 -15.03
N SER A 283 10.42 7.73 -14.80
CA SER A 283 9.04 7.75 -15.27
C SER A 283 8.20 8.88 -14.69
N TRP A 284 8.53 9.33 -13.45
CA TRP A 284 7.78 10.38 -12.76
C TRP A 284 8.53 11.71 -12.64
N GLN A 285 9.53 11.94 -13.50
CA GLN A 285 10.20 13.23 -13.43
C GLN A 285 9.31 14.34 -14.04
N PRO A 286 9.14 15.47 -13.34
CA PRO A 286 8.26 16.55 -13.81
C PRO A 286 8.76 17.21 -15.10
N SER A 287 10.04 17.06 -15.44
CA SER A 287 10.62 17.57 -16.69
C SER A 287 10.29 16.73 -17.92
N ALA A 288 9.73 15.52 -17.76
CA ALA A 288 9.26 14.71 -18.90
C ALA A 288 7.97 15.29 -19.52
N LEU A 289 7.66 14.88 -20.74
CA LEU A 289 6.38 15.14 -21.40
C LEU A 289 5.48 13.90 -21.29
N TRP A 290 4.29 14.04 -20.73
CA TRP A 290 3.34 12.93 -20.63
C TRP A 290 2.30 13.00 -21.74
N VAL A 291 2.18 11.92 -22.51
CA VAL A 291 1.15 11.78 -23.56
C VAL A 291 0.32 10.52 -23.29
N ASN A 292 -0.95 10.55 -23.71
CA ASN A 292 -1.85 9.39 -23.66
C ASN A 292 -1.66 8.47 -24.88
N CYS A 293 -2.50 7.44 -25.00
CA CYS A 293 -2.47 6.49 -26.11
C CYS A 293 -2.85 7.10 -27.47
N ASP A 294 -3.38 8.32 -27.50
CA ASP A 294 -3.66 9.07 -28.73
C ASP A 294 -2.54 10.05 -29.08
N GLY A 295 -1.44 10.05 -28.35
CA GLY A 295 -0.29 10.93 -28.56
C GLY A 295 -0.51 12.38 -28.09
N ASN A 296 -1.58 12.66 -27.37
CA ASN A 296 -1.89 13.98 -26.83
C ASN A 296 -1.33 14.13 -25.41
N ARG A 297 -0.72 15.29 -25.13
CA ARG A 297 -0.41 15.70 -23.75
C ARG A 297 -1.71 15.81 -22.95
N PHE A 298 -1.72 15.39 -21.69
CA PHE A 298 -2.98 15.27 -20.95
C PHE A 298 -2.96 15.87 -19.53
N SER A 299 -1.83 16.35 -19.05
CA SER A 299 -1.71 16.88 -17.68
C SER A 299 -0.53 17.82 -17.55
N ASN A 300 -0.55 18.65 -16.50
CA ASN A 300 0.65 19.23 -15.93
C ASN A 300 1.44 18.12 -15.23
N GLU A 301 2.65 17.85 -15.70
CA GLU A 301 3.49 16.76 -15.18
C GLU A 301 4.02 17.04 -13.77
N ASP A 302 3.85 18.24 -13.22
CA ASP A 302 4.12 18.54 -11.80
C ASP A 302 3.23 17.71 -10.87
N VAL A 303 2.12 17.14 -11.39
CA VAL A 303 1.31 16.14 -10.69
C VAL A 303 2.15 14.93 -10.22
N ALA A 304 3.31 14.69 -10.82
CA ALA A 304 4.26 13.66 -10.40
C ALA A 304 4.77 13.81 -8.97
N PHE A 305 4.69 15.01 -8.37
CA PHE A 305 4.97 15.21 -6.95
C PHE A 305 3.93 14.58 -6.02
N SER A 306 2.75 14.26 -6.53
CA SER A 306 1.70 13.53 -5.82
C SER A 306 1.40 12.21 -6.54
N PHE A 307 2.06 11.13 -6.13
CA PHE A 307 1.93 9.81 -6.78
C PHE A 307 0.48 9.35 -6.91
N ALA A 308 -0.36 9.65 -5.92
CA ALA A 308 -1.76 9.27 -5.92
C ALA A 308 -2.56 10.07 -6.96
N GLN A 309 -2.31 11.38 -7.07
CA GLN A 309 -2.96 12.22 -8.08
C GLN A 309 -2.47 11.86 -9.49
N ALA A 310 -1.18 11.57 -9.64
CA ALA A 310 -0.60 11.09 -10.88
C ALA A 310 -1.25 9.78 -11.35
N ALA A 311 -1.48 8.83 -10.43
CA ALA A 311 -2.22 7.60 -10.75
C ALA A 311 -3.64 7.90 -11.25
N ASN A 312 -4.35 8.86 -10.62
CA ASN A 312 -5.67 9.27 -11.08
C ASN A 312 -5.63 9.88 -12.48
N ALA A 313 -4.65 10.78 -12.76
CA ALA A 313 -4.49 11.41 -14.06
C ALA A 313 -4.23 10.36 -15.18
N ILE A 314 -3.41 9.35 -14.89
CA ILE A 314 -3.12 8.25 -15.80
C ILE A 314 -4.34 7.35 -15.99
N TYR A 315 -5.03 6.99 -14.90
CA TYR A 315 -6.22 6.13 -14.97
C TYR A 315 -7.37 6.78 -15.74
N ALA A 316 -7.46 8.10 -15.72
CA ALA A 316 -8.47 8.87 -16.46
C ALA A 316 -8.24 8.85 -17.98
N GLN A 317 -7.05 8.42 -18.47
CA GLN A 317 -6.78 8.38 -19.91
C GLN A 317 -7.45 7.18 -20.59
N PRO A 318 -7.72 7.26 -21.90
CA PRO A 318 -8.21 6.11 -22.66
C PRO A 318 -7.28 4.90 -22.46
N HIS A 319 -7.85 3.71 -22.30
CA HIS A 319 -7.13 2.47 -21.97
C HIS A 319 -6.28 2.51 -20.69
N HIS A 320 -6.45 3.53 -19.85
CA HIS A 320 -5.83 3.68 -18.53
C HIS A 320 -4.29 3.59 -18.55
N TYR A 321 -3.64 4.21 -19.53
CA TYR A 321 -2.20 4.36 -19.58
C TYR A 321 -1.77 5.63 -20.29
N GLY A 322 -0.51 5.98 -20.12
CA GLY A 322 0.18 7.03 -20.84
C GLY A 322 1.64 6.68 -21.08
N TRP A 323 2.38 7.61 -21.65
CA TRP A 323 3.81 7.52 -21.88
C TRP A 323 4.50 8.75 -21.30
N SER A 324 5.55 8.54 -20.51
CA SER A 324 6.48 9.58 -20.08
C SER A 324 7.62 9.65 -21.09
N ILE A 325 7.73 10.77 -21.82
CA ILE A 325 8.71 10.98 -22.88
C ILE A 325 9.82 11.89 -22.37
N PHE A 326 11.05 11.48 -22.54
CA PHE A 326 12.27 12.21 -22.21
C PHE A 326 13.36 11.94 -23.25
N ASP A 327 14.46 12.70 -23.19
CA ASP A 327 15.54 12.59 -24.15
C ASP A 327 16.90 12.28 -23.49
N ASP A 328 17.95 12.12 -24.29
CA ASP A 328 19.28 11.83 -23.82
C ASP A 328 19.84 12.96 -22.93
N SER A 329 19.48 14.22 -23.15
CA SER A 329 19.93 15.34 -22.31
C SER A 329 19.38 15.23 -20.88
N GLN A 330 18.12 14.80 -20.76
CA GLN A 330 17.49 14.54 -19.45
C GLN A 330 18.08 13.29 -18.78
N VAL A 331 18.42 12.24 -19.55
CA VAL A 331 19.17 11.08 -19.02
C VAL A 331 20.51 11.55 -18.44
N GLN A 332 21.29 12.34 -19.17
CA GLN A 332 22.56 12.87 -18.68
C GLN A 332 22.39 13.78 -17.46
N TYR A 333 21.30 14.57 -17.44
CA TYR A 333 20.98 15.39 -16.28
C TYR A 333 20.75 14.54 -15.03
N MET A 334 19.88 13.52 -15.09
CA MET A 334 19.58 12.65 -13.96
C MET A 334 20.79 11.84 -13.49
N MET A 335 21.66 11.43 -14.40
CA MET A 335 22.91 10.75 -14.04
C MET A 335 23.91 11.66 -13.31
N LYS A 336 23.99 12.94 -13.69
CA LYS A 336 25.00 13.89 -13.19
C LYS A 336 24.50 14.78 -12.05
N LYS A 337 23.26 15.26 -12.12
CA LYS A 337 22.66 16.20 -11.17
C LYS A 337 21.67 15.52 -10.22
N GLY A 338 21.00 14.47 -10.68
CA GLY A 338 20.01 13.73 -9.92
C GLY A 338 18.56 14.05 -10.33
N VAL A 339 17.63 13.43 -9.63
CA VAL A 339 16.19 13.56 -9.89
C VAL A 339 15.61 14.84 -9.29
N ASP A 340 14.64 15.45 -9.98
CA ASP A 340 13.91 16.63 -9.47
C ASP A 340 12.74 16.23 -8.55
N SER A 341 12.13 15.08 -8.80
CA SER A 341 11.09 14.49 -7.98
C SER A 341 11.55 13.15 -7.43
N GLY A 342 11.30 12.91 -6.15
CA GLY A 342 11.69 11.72 -5.43
C GLY A 342 10.55 11.13 -4.61
N ILE A 343 10.83 10.03 -3.91
CA ILE A 343 9.92 9.37 -2.96
C ILE A 343 10.58 9.28 -1.58
N GLY A 344 10.70 10.44 -0.94
CA GLY A 344 11.23 10.55 0.42
C GLY A 344 12.57 9.83 0.58
N VAL A 345 12.61 8.78 1.39
CA VAL A 345 13.84 8.04 1.72
C VAL A 345 14.25 7.00 0.67
N LEU A 346 13.33 6.58 -0.19
CA LEU A 346 13.61 5.53 -1.20
C LEU A 346 14.37 6.09 -2.41
N VAL A 347 13.99 7.27 -2.86
CA VAL A 347 14.65 8.02 -3.93
C VAL A 347 14.63 9.48 -3.51
N PRO A 348 15.61 9.96 -2.73
CA PRO A 348 15.68 11.36 -2.32
C PRO A 348 15.80 12.31 -3.53
N VAL A 349 15.18 13.48 -3.45
CA VAL A 349 15.41 14.57 -4.43
C VAL A 349 16.89 14.86 -4.54
N GLY A 350 17.40 14.98 -5.77
CA GLY A 350 18.82 15.14 -6.05
C GLY A 350 19.63 13.84 -6.09
N GLN A 351 19.00 12.68 -5.85
CA GLN A 351 19.67 11.38 -6.01
C GLN A 351 20.08 11.18 -7.46
N LYS A 352 21.38 10.95 -7.69
CA LYS A 352 21.91 10.59 -9.01
C LYS A 352 21.48 9.18 -9.39
N LEU A 353 21.26 8.95 -10.69
CA LEU A 353 20.88 7.67 -11.25
C LEU A 353 22.04 7.05 -12.05
N PRO A 354 23.11 6.54 -11.41
CA PRO A 354 24.34 6.13 -12.09
C PRO A 354 24.14 4.91 -13.02
N ASN A 355 23.15 4.07 -12.76
CA ASN A 355 22.86 2.88 -13.57
C ASN A 355 21.82 3.14 -14.67
N LEU A 356 21.37 4.39 -14.86
CA LEU A 356 20.28 4.69 -15.78
C LEU A 356 20.58 4.24 -17.21
N GLN A 357 21.77 4.55 -17.75
CA GLN A 357 22.14 4.13 -19.10
C GLN A 357 22.12 2.61 -19.23
N LYS A 358 22.70 1.89 -18.26
CA LYS A 358 22.68 0.42 -18.27
C LYS A 358 21.26 -0.14 -18.26
N GLU A 359 20.36 0.40 -17.45
CA GLU A 359 18.97 -0.05 -17.38
C GLU A 359 18.19 0.26 -18.67
N ILE A 360 18.51 1.37 -19.36
CA ILE A 360 18.01 1.68 -20.70
C ILE A 360 18.47 0.60 -21.69
N ASP A 361 19.77 0.29 -21.73
CA ASP A 361 20.34 -0.70 -22.63
C ASP A 361 19.75 -2.10 -22.37
N ASP A 362 19.58 -2.48 -21.10
CA ASP A 362 18.95 -3.73 -20.69
C ASP A 362 17.48 -3.81 -21.17
N ALA A 363 16.71 -2.72 -21.05
CA ALA A 363 15.32 -2.66 -21.48
C ALA A 363 15.19 -2.75 -23.02
N VAL A 364 16.10 -2.13 -23.75
CA VAL A 364 16.21 -2.24 -25.22
C VAL A 364 16.55 -3.66 -25.63
N ALA A 365 17.55 -4.27 -25.00
CA ALA A 365 18.01 -5.63 -25.32
C ALA A 365 16.91 -6.69 -25.17
N VAL A 366 16.05 -6.54 -24.15
CA VAL A 366 14.90 -7.45 -23.93
C VAL A 366 13.65 -7.08 -24.72
N LYS A 367 13.74 -6.05 -25.59
CA LYS A 367 12.61 -5.51 -26.37
C LYS A 367 11.41 -5.21 -25.49
N SER A 368 11.62 -4.39 -24.47
CA SER A 368 10.58 -4.07 -23.49
C SER A 368 9.31 -3.53 -24.18
N ASP A 369 8.18 -4.02 -23.75
CA ASP A 369 6.86 -3.53 -24.14
C ASP A 369 6.49 -2.20 -23.46
N GLY A 370 7.09 -1.93 -22.30
CA GLY A 370 6.90 -0.70 -21.53
C GLY A 370 7.99 0.34 -21.71
N PHE A 371 9.00 0.09 -22.56
CA PHE A 371 10.05 1.07 -22.88
C PHE A 371 10.34 1.11 -24.36
N LYS A 372 10.40 2.32 -24.93
CA LYS A 372 10.67 2.56 -26.34
C LYS A 372 11.76 3.60 -26.52
N THR A 373 12.48 3.52 -27.66
CA THR A 373 13.51 4.49 -28.05
C THR A 373 13.38 4.79 -29.54
N ALA A 374 13.71 6.02 -29.94
CA ALA A 374 13.62 6.46 -31.31
C ALA A 374 14.57 7.64 -31.60
N ASP A 375 14.97 7.79 -32.86
CA ASP A 375 15.84 8.86 -33.34
C ASP A 375 15.06 10.04 -33.95
N SER A 376 13.73 9.99 -33.90
CA SER A 376 12.82 11.06 -34.35
C SER A 376 11.44 10.92 -33.68
N VAL A 377 10.66 12.00 -33.68
CA VAL A 377 9.27 12.00 -33.19
C VAL A 377 8.40 11.06 -34.02
N ALA A 378 8.56 11.06 -35.35
CA ALA A 378 7.83 10.16 -36.26
C ALA A 378 8.10 8.67 -35.95
N GLN A 379 9.36 8.32 -35.73
CA GLN A 379 9.73 6.97 -35.32
C GLN A 379 9.16 6.62 -33.96
N LEU A 380 9.23 7.55 -32.99
CA LEU A 380 8.67 7.32 -31.66
C LEU A 380 7.16 7.08 -31.74
N ALA A 381 6.42 7.88 -32.51
CA ALA A 381 4.99 7.70 -32.70
C ALA A 381 4.66 6.28 -33.22
N LYS A 382 5.44 5.78 -34.17
CA LYS A 382 5.31 4.41 -34.69
C LYS A 382 5.58 3.36 -33.60
N GLU A 383 6.65 3.53 -32.80
CA GLU A 383 7.00 2.59 -31.72
C GLU A 383 5.96 2.57 -30.59
N LEU A 384 5.31 3.72 -30.33
CA LEU A 384 4.25 3.86 -29.32
C LEU A 384 2.88 3.40 -29.86
N GLY A 385 2.70 3.32 -31.19
CA GLY A 385 1.42 3.03 -31.81
C GLY A 385 0.42 4.19 -31.70
N VAL A 386 0.91 5.45 -31.67
CA VAL A 386 0.08 6.65 -31.56
C VAL A 386 0.06 7.44 -32.86
N PRO A 387 -0.98 8.27 -33.13
CA PRO A 387 -1.01 9.14 -34.31
C PRO A 387 0.19 10.11 -34.33
N GLU A 388 0.99 10.05 -35.41
CA GLU A 388 2.21 10.85 -35.57
C GLU A 388 1.92 12.37 -35.45
N ALA A 389 0.85 12.84 -36.12
CA ALA A 389 0.49 14.26 -36.09
C ALA A 389 0.20 14.78 -34.67
N ASN A 390 -0.42 13.96 -33.83
CA ASN A 390 -0.72 14.33 -32.43
C ASN A 390 0.56 14.41 -31.60
N LEU A 391 1.44 13.40 -31.71
CA LEU A 391 2.69 13.38 -30.97
C LEU A 391 3.61 14.53 -31.42
N GLN A 392 3.69 14.78 -32.72
CA GLN A 392 4.46 15.89 -33.28
C GLN A 392 3.99 17.23 -32.69
N LYS A 393 2.67 17.46 -32.72
CA LYS A 393 2.04 18.66 -32.16
C LYS A 393 2.34 18.80 -30.66
N ALA A 394 2.21 17.71 -29.88
CA ALA A 394 2.47 17.75 -28.44
C ALA A 394 3.94 18.12 -28.14
N VAL A 395 4.90 17.55 -28.86
CA VAL A 395 6.33 17.85 -28.72
C VAL A 395 6.64 19.30 -29.12
N GLU A 396 6.08 19.78 -30.25
CA GLU A 396 6.29 21.16 -30.72
C GLU A 396 5.73 22.17 -29.72
N GLN A 397 4.51 21.98 -29.23
CA GLN A 397 3.88 22.85 -28.24
C GLN A 397 4.66 22.87 -26.92
N TYR A 398 5.09 21.70 -26.45
CA TYR A 398 5.90 21.59 -25.24
C TYR A 398 7.26 22.29 -25.40
N ASN A 399 7.97 22.05 -26.51
CA ASN A 399 9.25 22.73 -26.77
C ASN A 399 9.08 24.25 -26.91
N LYS A 400 7.97 24.72 -27.50
CA LYS A 400 7.65 26.13 -27.57
C LYS A 400 7.41 26.74 -26.19
N ALA A 401 6.71 26.03 -25.30
CA ALA A 401 6.54 26.44 -23.90
C ALA A 401 7.90 26.56 -23.19
N CYS A 402 8.83 25.64 -23.43
CA CYS A 402 10.20 25.69 -22.89
C CYS A 402 10.99 26.92 -23.40
N GLU A 403 10.91 27.25 -24.70
CA GLU A 403 11.55 28.44 -25.30
C GLU A 403 11.04 29.74 -24.65
N VAL A 404 9.71 29.86 -24.52
CA VAL A 404 9.04 31.05 -23.96
C VAL A 404 9.25 31.11 -22.44
N GLY A 405 9.52 29.95 -21.78
CA GLY A 405 9.60 29.83 -20.33
C GLY A 405 8.24 29.94 -19.64
N HIS A 406 7.17 29.60 -20.36
CA HIS A 406 5.80 29.58 -19.85
C HIS A 406 4.98 28.52 -20.59
N ASP A 407 4.36 27.61 -19.83
CA ASP A 407 3.43 26.61 -20.34
C ASP A 407 2.00 27.16 -20.35
N GLY A 408 1.53 27.61 -21.51
CA GLY A 408 0.17 28.13 -21.67
C GLY A 408 -0.91 27.05 -21.77
N GLU A 409 -0.54 25.76 -21.85
CA GLU A 409 -1.49 24.66 -21.99
C GLU A 409 -1.91 24.07 -20.63
N TYR A 410 -0.95 23.74 -19.77
CA TYR A 410 -1.21 23.10 -18.47
C TYR A 410 -0.49 23.78 -17.31
N TYR A 411 0.17 24.91 -17.53
CA TYR A 411 0.80 25.74 -16.49
C TYR A 411 1.87 25.01 -15.68
N LYS A 412 2.66 24.14 -16.35
CA LYS A 412 3.81 23.50 -15.73
C LYS A 412 4.81 24.53 -15.21
N GLU A 413 5.34 24.32 -14.04
CA GLU A 413 6.32 25.20 -13.41
C GLU A 413 7.57 25.39 -14.28
N LYS A 414 7.99 26.64 -14.46
CA LYS A 414 9.13 27.02 -15.31
C LYS A 414 10.39 26.22 -15.02
N THR A 415 10.64 25.92 -13.76
CA THR A 415 11.81 25.15 -13.28
C THR A 415 11.92 23.77 -13.95
N TYR A 416 10.78 23.17 -14.34
CA TYR A 416 10.72 21.85 -14.94
C TYR A 416 10.52 21.86 -16.45
N LEU A 417 10.43 23.03 -17.08
CA LEU A 417 10.38 23.17 -18.52
C LEU A 417 11.77 22.90 -19.11
N ARG A 418 11.97 21.70 -19.67
CA ARG A 418 13.18 21.27 -20.36
C ARG A 418 12.82 20.78 -21.74
N PRO A 419 13.34 21.44 -22.80
CA PRO A 419 12.99 21.08 -24.17
C PRO A 419 13.48 19.67 -24.50
N LEU A 420 12.71 18.95 -25.28
CA LEU A 420 13.08 17.65 -25.82
C LEU A 420 13.97 17.83 -27.06
N ASN A 421 15.15 17.23 -27.03
CA ASN A 421 15.98 17.04 -28.20
C ASN A 421 15.41 15.86 -29.03
N THR A 422 14.89 16.15 -30.22
CA THR A 422 14.17 15.17 -31.02
C THR A 422 15.06 14.14 -31.74
N LYS A 423 16.37 14.16 -31.51
CA LYS A 423 17.33 13.22 -32.14
C LYS A 423 17.50 11.89 -31.41
N LYS A 424 17.20 11.85 -30.12
CA LYS A 424 17.25 10.63 -29.31
C LYS A 424 16.22 10.70 -28.21
N LEU A 425 15.12 10.04 -28.42
CA LEU A 425 13.96 10.06 -27.55
C LEU A 425 13.75 8.70 -26.89
N TYR A 426 13.22 8.75 -25.68
CA TYR A 426 12.83 7.61 -24.88
C TYR A 426 11.39 7.78 -24.39
N ALA A 427 10.67 6.67 -24.24
CA ALA A 427 9.34 6.68 -23.62
C ALA A 427 9.18 5.50 -22.66
N ILE A 428 8.67 5.78 -21.48
CA ILE A 428 8.28 4.77 -20.48
C ILE A 428 6.77 4.77 -20.33
N LYS A 429 6.17 3.57 -20.35
CA LYS A 429 4.74 3.39 -20.15
C LYS A 429 4.33 3.65 -18.72
N LEU A 430 3.39 4.57 -18.53
CA LEU A 430 2.81 4.93 -17.25
C LEU A 430 1.53 4.13 -17.00
N LYS A 431 1.37 3.65 -15.78
CA LYS A 431 0.17 2.92 -15.32
C LYS A 431 -0.23 3.37 -13.91
N ALA A 432 -1.50 3.21 -13.57
CA ALA A 432 -1.99 3.38 -12.23
C ALA A 432 -1.87 2.08 -11.44
N TYR A 433 -1.30 2.17 -10.25
CA TYR A 433 -1.15 1.07 -9.30
C TYR A 433 -1.68 1.47 -7.93
N PHE A 434 -1.77 0.48 -7.03
CA PHE A 434 -2.01 0.70 -5.61
C PHE A 434 -1.27 -0.33 -4.76
N PHE A 435 -0.84 0.06 -3.58
CA PHE A 435 -0.25 -0.86 -2.60
C PHE A 435 -1.32 -1.70 -1.93
N SER A 436 -2.47 -1.12 -1.63
CA SER A 436 -3.62 -1.81 -1.06
C SER A 436 -4.92 -1.05 -1.33
N SER A 437 -6.06 -1.74 -1.29
CA SER A 437 -7.36 -1.10 -1.09
C SER A 437 -7.50 -0.65 0.37
N TYR A 438 -8.36 0.31 0.61
CA TYR A 438 -8.66 0.90 1.90
C TYR A 438 -10.18 1.04 2.08
N GLY A 439 -10.71 0.66 3.24
CA GLY A 439 -12.14 0.68 3.52
C GLY A 439 -12.83 -0.65 3.29
N GLY A 440 -14.12 -0.68 3.52
CA GLY A 440 -14.99 -1.84 3.38
C GLY A 440 -15.93 -2.03 4.57
N LEU A 441 -15.52 -1.79 5.80
CA LEU A 441 -16.37 -1.94 6.98
C LEU A 441 -16.61 -0.62 7.69
N ASN A 442 -17.88 -0.31 7.96
CA ASN A 442 -18.22 0.80 8.83
C ASN A 442 -17.90 0.45 10.28
N THR A 443 -17.23 1.36 10.97
CA THR A 443 -16.90 1.25 12.40
C THR A 443 -17.21 2.55 13.13
N ASN A 444 -17.49 2.45 14.43
CA ASN A 444 -17.51 3.62 15.30
C ASN A 444 -16.08 3.98 15.81
N ARG A 445 -15.98 5.02 16.64
CA ARG A 445 -14.71 5.47 17.25
C ARG A 445 -14.03 4.42 18.14
N LYS A 446 -14.77 3.41 18.61
CA LYS A 446 -14.23 2.28 19.38
C LYS A 446 -13.77 1.11 18.48
N HIS A 447 -13.78 1.30 17.17
CA HIS A 447 -13.48 0.27 16.18
C HIS A 447 -14.45 -0.92 16.17
N GLN A 448 -15.64 -0.81 16.81
CA GLN A 448 -16.69 -1.80 16.70
C GLN A 448 -17.30 -1.73 15.30
N VAL A 449 -17.49 -2.88 14.67
CA VAL A 449 -18.13 -2.99 13.36
C VAL A 449 -19.62 -2.68 13.51
N LEU A 450 -20.15 -1.89 12.58
CA LEU A 450 -21.54 -1.46 12.59
C LEU A 450 -22.40 -2.30 11.63
N ASP A 451 -23.62 -2.55 12.02
CA ASP A 451 -24.66 -3.13 11.16
C ASP A 451 -25.29 -2.07 10.22
N LYS A 452 -26.24 -2.49 9.39
CA LYS A 452 -26.96 -1.61 8.45
C LYS A 452 -27.80 -0.50 9.12
N ASN A 453 -28.03 -0.61 10.43
CA ASN A 453 -28.76 0.38 11.23
C ASN A 453 -27.79 1.26 12.07
N ASN A 454 -26.49 1.23 11.75
CA ASN A 454 -25.41 1.91 12.49
C ASN A 454 -25.30 1.48 13.96
N LYS A 455 -25.70 0.25 14.29
CA LYS A 455 -25.55 -0.31 15.64
C LYS A 455 -24.32 -1.22 15.68
N PRO A 456 -23.54 -1.20 16.78
CA PRO A 456 -22.40 -2.09 16.94
C PRO A 456 -22.82 -3.56 16.95
N ILE A 457 -22.15 -4.39 16.15
CA ILE A 457 -22.24 -5.85 16.24
C ILE A 457 -21.38 -6.25 17.45
N LYS A 458 -22.05 -6.70 18.51
CA LYS A 458 -21.38 -7.05 19.78
C LYS A 458 -20.29 -8.10 19.56
N GLY A 459 -19.12 -7.89 20.15
CA GLY A 459 -17.99 -8.80 20.06
C GLY A 459 -17.20 -8.72 18.75
N LEU A 460 -17.53 -7.82 17.82
CA LEU A 460 -16.85 -7.69 16.52
C LEU A 460 -16.19 -6.31 16.37
N TYR A 461 -14.90 -6.33 16.05
CA TYR A 461 -14.07 -5.14 15.80
C TYR A 461 -13.37 -5.27 14.46
N ALA A 462 -13.05 -4.13 13.82
CA ALA A 462 -12.26 -4.08 12.59
C ALA A 462 -11.19 -2.98 12.70
N THR A 463 -10.02 -3.23 12.08
CA THR A 463 -8.84 -2.38 12.21
C THR A 463 -8.06 -2.30 10.90
N GLY A 464 -7.25 -1.27 10.76
CA GLY A 464 -6.39 -1.11 9.59
C GLY A 464 -7.16 -0.85 8.30
N LEU A 465 -6.70 -1.47 7.22
CA LEU A 465 -7.14 -1.13 5.86
C LEU A 465 -8.55 -1.60 5.50
N GLU A 466 -9.20 -2.38 6.33
CA GLU A 466 -10.62 -2.75 6.12
C GLU A 466 -11.62 -1.78 6.77
N VAL A 467 -11.13 -0.77 7.51
CA VAL A 467 -11.97 0.28 8.11
C VAL A 467 -12.26 1.39 7.11
N SER A 468 -13.55 1.72 6.93
CA SER A 468 -14.00 2.78 6.03
C SER A 468 -13.75 4.19 6.57
N ASP A 469 -13.82 5.15 5.65
CA ASP A 469 -13.89 6.59 5.93
C ASP A 469 -12.66 7.17 6.64
N MET A 470 -11.49 6.59 6.40
CA MET A 470 -10.20 7.14 6.87
C MET A 470 -9.39 7.79 5.76
N VAL A 471 -9.73 7.53 4.50
CA VAL A 471 -9.17 8.16 3.30
C VAL A 471 -10.27 8.47 2.31
N GLY A 472 -10.15 9.60 1.63
CA GLY A 472 -11.04 9.98 0.53
C GLY A 472 -10.71 9.22 -0.76
N PRO A 473 -11.30 9.64 -1.90
CA PRO A 473 -11.09 9.00 -3.20
C PRO A 473 -9.63 8.99 -3.68
N THR A 474 -8.82 9.91 -3.16
CA THR A 474 -7.39 10.03 -3.44
C THR A 474 -6.60 10.00 -2.14
N TYR A 475 -5.62 9.10 -2.05
CA TYR A 475 -4.70 9.05 -0.92
C TYR A 475 -3.82 10.31 -0.90
N SER A 476 -3.66 10.93 0.27
CA SER A 476 -2.84 12.12 0.39
C SER A 476 -1.39 11.79 0.72
N THR A 477 -0.46 12.15 -0.17
CA THR A 477 0.98 12.03 0.09
C THR A 477 1.46 12.98 1.18
N TRP A 478 0.74 14.07 1.45
CA TRP A 478 1.00 14.96 2.57
C TRP A 478 0.99 14.20 3.93
N SER A 479 0.11 13.22 4.06
CA SER A 479 0.05 12.33 5.23
C SER A 479 0.76 11.00 4.97
N SER A 480 1.98 11.05 4.45
CA SER A 480 2.78 9.86 4.16
C SER A 480 2.85 8.94 5.38
N GLY A 481 2.58 7.65 5.16
CA GLY A 481 2.48 6.65 6.22
C GLY A 481 1.12 6.60 6.94
N HIS A 482 0.09 7.36 6.49
CA HIS A 482 -1.25 7.36 7.10
C HIS A 482 -1.83 5.94 7.22
N ALA A 483 -1.83 5.17 6.14
CA ALA A 483 -2.39 3.81 6.13
C ALA A 483 -1.67 2.87 7.13
N PHE A 484 -0.35 2.95 7.21
CA PHE A 484 0.45 2.13 8.11
C PHE A 484 0.33 2.60 9.57
N GLY A 485 0.35 3.90 9.81
CA GLY A 485 0.14 4.51 11.12
C GLY A 485 -1.24 4.21 11.68
N PHE A 486 -2.29 4.39 10.87
CA PHE A 486 -3.66 4.06 11.28
C PHE A 486 -3.82 2.55 11.55
N ALA A 487 -3.19 1.68 10.75
CA ALA A 487 -3.25 0.24 10.98
C ALA A 487 -2.70 -0.11 12.38
N SER A 488 -1.53 0.40 12.75
CA SER A 488 -0.97 0.11 14.08
C SER A 488 -1.74 0.78 15.22
N TYR A 489 -2.21 2.03 15.02
CA TYR A 489 -3.02 2.76 15.98
C TYR A 489 -4.35 2.05 16.26
N SER A 490 -5.11 1.76 15.19
CA SER A 490 -6.45 1.15 15.30
C SER A 490 -6.40 -0.25 15.90
N GLY A 491 -5.36 -1.04 15.60
CA GLY A 491 -5.17 -2.35 16.21
C GLY A 491 -5.07 -2.29 17.74
N ARG A 492 -4.21 -1.39 18.25
CA ARG A 492 -4.07 -1.16 19.69
C ARG A 492 -5.38 -0.69 20.31
N HIS A 493 -6.02 0.30 19.72
CA HIS A 493 -7.25 0.89 20.26
C HIS A 493 -8.44 -0.06 20.23
N ALA A 494 -8.57 -0.90 19.20
CA ALA A 494 -9.58 -1.95 19.16
C ALA A 494 -9.38 -2.97 20.30
N ALA A 495 -8.14 -3.37 20.58
CA ALA A 495 -7.83 -4.27 21.67
C ALA A 495 -8.18 -3.65 23.02
N LEU A 496 -7.83 -2.39 23.27
CA LEU A 496 -8.16 -1.68 24.52
C LEU A 496 -9.67 -1.55 24.69
N ASN A 497 -10.41 -1.15 23.66
CA ASN A 497 -11.86 -1.03 23.69
C ASN A 497 -12.56 -2.39 23.91
N ALA A 498 -12.06 -3.45 23.25
CA ALA A 498 -12.57 -4.80 23.48
C ALA A 498 -12.38 -5.27 24.92
N ILE A 499 -11.23 -4.96 25.53
CA ILE A 499 -10.94 -5.27 26.94
C ILE A 499 -11.86 -4.50 27.89
N ASP A 500 -12.12 -3.23 27.62
CA ASP A 500 -13.00 -2.41 28.45
C ASP A 500 -14.44 -2.90 28.42
N GLU A 501 -14.91 -3.42 27.31
CA GLU A 501 -16.25 -4.02 27.21
C GLU A 501 -16.37 -5.43 27.83
N MET A 502 -15.27 -6.07 28.20
CA MET A 502 -15.25 -7.34 28.93
C MET A 502 -15.35 -7.17 30.43
N LYS A 503 -15.22 -5.93 30.95
CA LYS A 503 -15.39 -5.61 32.39
C LYS A 503 -16.87 -5.56 32.72
#